data_720c00be77752f505623295a70e6e689
#
_entry.id   720c00be77752f505623295a70e6e689
#
_cell.length_a   1.000
_cell.length_b   1.000
_cell.length_c   1.000
_cell.angle_alpha   90.00
_cell.angle_beta   90.00
_cell.angle_gamma   90.00
#
_symmetry.space_group_name_H-M   'P 1'
#
loop_
_entity.id
_entity.type
_entity.pdbx_description
1 polymer ?
#
loop_
_entity_poly.entity_id
_entity_poly.type
_entity_poly.pdbx_seq_one_letter_code
_entity_poly.pdbx_strand_id
1 'polypeptide(L)'
;MLFRSGKARKEKLPIVDDNMMLKGLITIKDIEKQIKYPNAAKDAQGRLLCAAAVGVTPDICDRVDELVKSKVDAIVIDTAHGHSENVLKTFAMIKEKYPDLDVIAGNVATKSGTQAMIDAGVDAVKIGIGPGSICTTRIVAGIGVPQITAIMQAYEAAHAAGIPVIADGGIKYSGDITKALAAGANVCMMGSLFAGTDESPGDFELYQGRKYKVYRGMGSIAAMENGSKDRYFQANAKKLVPEGVEGRVAYKGTVEDTVFQLIGGLRAGMGYCGAKTIEELHEKAEFVEISAASLKESHPHDIQITKEAPNYSVE
;
A
#
# COMPACT_ATOMS: atom_id res chain seq x y z
N MET A 1 33.17 -4.45 10.79
CA MET A 1 33.07 -5.69 10.00
C MET A 1 33.20 -5.44 8.50
N LEU A 2 32.47 -4.51 7.90
CA LEU A 2 32.54 -4.07 6.47
C LEU A 2 33.98 -3.85 5.94
N PHE A 3 34.82 -3.20 6.74
CA PHE A 3 36.21 -2.87 6.33
C PHE A 3 37.16 -4.08 6.20
N ARG A 4 36.88 -5.19 6.88
CA ARG A 4 37.70 -6.41 6.81
C ARG A 4 37.35 -7.29 5.62
N SER A 5 36.07 -7.33 5.20
CA SER A 5 35.61 -8.09 4.04
C SER A 5 36.19 -7.55 2.73
N GLY A 6 36.16 -6.22 2.53
CA GLY A 6 36.74 -5.58 1.34
C GLY A 6 38.26 -5.77 1.21
N LYS A 7 39.00 -5.69 2.32
CA LYS A 7 40.46 -5.95 2.34
C LYS A 7 40.81 -7.42 2.09
N ALA A 8 39.97 -8.34 2.57
CA ALA A 8 40.22 -9.80 2.43
C ALA A 8 39.72 -10.37 1.09
N ARG A 9 39.01 -9.58 0.26
CA ARG A 9 38.39 -10.00 -1.01
C ARG A 9 37.54 -11.27 -0.87
N LYS A 10 36.83 -11.43 0.26
CA LYS A 10 35.95 -12.56 0.54
C LYS A 10 34.51 -12.21 0.23
N GLU A 11 33.88 -12.98 -0.64
CA GLU A 11 32.48 -12.79 -1.05
C GLU A 11 31.47 -13.23 0.02
N LYS A 12 31.88 -14.16 0.89
CA LYS A 12 31.03 -14.76 1.90
C LYS A 12 31.77 -14.91 3.22
N LEU A 13 31.13 -14.52 4.32
CA LEU A 13 31.67 -14.62 5.67
C LEU A 13 30.70 -15.41 6.55
N PRO A 14 31.06 -16.64 6.95
CA PRO A 14 30.27 -17.37 7.95
C PRO A 14 30.37 -16.67 9.31
N ILE A 15 29.25 -16.59 10.01
CA ILE A 15 29.16 -16.14 11.40
C ILE A 15 29.03 -17.38 12.25
N VAL A 16 29.92 -17.54 13.22
CA VAL A 16 29.93 -18.66 14.15
C VAL A 16 29.84 -18.14 15.60
N ASP A 17 29.32 -18.96 16.51
CA ASP A 17 29.39 -18.71 17.94
C ASP A 17 30.76 -19.09 18.52
N ASP A 18 30.92 -18.96 19.83
CA ASP A 18 32.16 -19.27 20.56
C ASP A 18 32.57 -20.74 20.46
N ASN A 19 31.63 -21.64 20.12
CA ASN A 19 31.85 -23.06 19.89
C ASN A 19 32.08 -23.42 18.40
N MET A 20 32.32 -22.41 17.55
CA MET A 20 32.48 -22.56 16.09
C MET A 20 31.24 -23.09 15.36
N MET A 21 30.05 -23.07 15.96
CA MET A 21 28.81 -23.50 15.32
C MET A 21 28.27 -22.36 14.43
N LEU A 22 27.89 -22.71 13.20
CA LEU A 22 27.39 -21.76 12.22
C LEU A 22 26.06 -21.12 12.69
N LYS A 23 26.02 -19.79 12.78
CA LYS A 23 24.85 -18.98 13.15
C LYS A 23 24.29 -18.14 11.99
N GLY A 24 25.12 -17.87 10.99
CA GLY A 24 24.69 -17.07 9.86
C GLY A 24 25.75 -16.95 8.77
N LEU A 25 25.39 -16.25 7.70
CA LEU A 25 26.25 -15.97 6.56
C LEU A 25 26.04 -14.52 6.14
N ILE A 26 27.12 -13.77 6.00
CA ILE A 26 27.09 -12.42 5.39
C ILE A 26 27.74 -12.53 4.01
N THR A 27 27.05 -12.00 3.00
CA THR A 27 27.58 -11.95 1.62
C THR A 27 27.84 -10.50 1.19
N ILE A 28 28.65 -10.34 0.14
CA ILE A 28 28.86 -9.00 -0.49
C ILE A 28 27.51 -8.43 -0.93
N LYS A 29 26.60 -9.24 -1.47
CA LYS A 29 25.26 -8.80 -1.89
C LYS A 29 24.44 -8.21 -0.74
N ASP A 30 24.55 -8.74 0.47
CA ASP A 30 23.85 -8.20 1.64
C ASP A 30 24.38 -6.82 2.00
N ILE A 31 25.70 -6.63 1.88
CA ILE A 31 26.37 -5.35 2.11
C ILE A 31 25.96 -4.33 1.04
N GLU A 32 26.01 -4.71 -0.24
CA GLU A 32 25.61 -3.86 -1.36
C GLU A 32 24.14 -3.44 -1.25
N LYS A 33 23.23 -4.37 -0.89
CA LYS A 33 21.83 -4.06 -0.66
C LYS A 33 21.63 -3.08 0.49
N GLN A 34 22.41 -3.17 1.54
CA GLN A 34 22.32 -2.24 2.67
C GLN A 34 22.79 -0.83 2.29
N ILE A 35 23.81 -0.73 1.42
CA ILE A 35 24.28 0.54 0.87
C ILE A 35 23.27 1.12 -0.12
N LYS A 36 22.71 0.28 -1.00
CA LYS A 36 21.77 0.70 -2.06
C LYS A 36 20.40 1.07 -1.48
N TYR A 37 19.93 0.34 -0.44
CA TYR A 37 18.63 0.53 0.19
C TYR A 37 18.74 0.81 1.70
N PRO A 38 19.32 1.97 2.09
CA PRO A 38 19.57 2.27 3.50
C PRO A 38 18.28 2.41 4.33
N ASN A 39 17.17 2.80 3.69
CA ASN A 39 15.87 3.05 4.32
C ASN A 39 14.92 1.84 4.25
N ALA A 40 15.40 0.65 3.85
CA ALA A 40 14.57 -0.55 3.85
C ALA A 40 14.10 -0.87 5.27
N ALA A 41 12.79 -1.13 5.44
CA ALA A 41 12.19 -1.51 6.71
C ALA A 41 12.71 -2.88 7.14
N LYS A 42 13.42 -2.94 8.26
CA LYS A 42 14.09 -4.15 8.76
C LYS A 42 13.89 -4.30 10.26
N ASP A 43 13.86 -5.55 10.70
CA ASP A 43 13.89 -5.89 12.12
C ASP A 43 15.30 -5.70 12.74
N ALA A 44 15.40 -5.95 14.04
CA ALA A 44 16.67 -5.87 14.77
C ALA A 44 17.74 -6.86 14.28
N GLN A 45 17.35 -7.89 13.54
CA GLN A 45 18.26 -8.89 12.95
C GLN A 45 18.61 -8.55 11.49
N GLY A 46 18.11 -7.45 10.94
CA GLY A 46 18.34 -7.01 9.57
C GLY A 46 17.50 -7.72 8.52
N ARG A 47 16.45 -8.46 8.90
CA ARG A 47 15.49 -9.06 7.99
C ARG A 47 14.47 -8.01 7.56
N LEU A 48 14.00 -8.08 6.31
CA LEU A 48 12.91 -7.22 5.83
C LEU A 48 11.63 -7.52 6.63
N LEU A 49 10.95 -6.46 7.08
CA LEU A 49 9.62 -6.59 7.68
C LEU A 49 8.60 -7.00 6.62
N CYS A 50 7.73 -7.94 6.98
CA CYS A 50 6.72 -8.51 6.11
C CYS A 50 5.35 -8.46 6.76
N ALA A 51 4.34 -8.01 6.01
CA ALA A 51 2.94 -8.09 6.40
C ALA A 51 2.18 -9.04 5.46
N ALA A 52 1.17 -9.71 5.98
CA ALA A 52 0.33 -10.61 5.19
C ALA A 52 -1.16 -10.24 5.31
N ALA A 53 -1.84 -10.19 4.16
CA ALA A 53 -3.26 -9.91 4.12
C ALA A 53 -4.09 -11.17 4.40
N VAL A 54 -5.17 -10.96 5.15
CA VAL A 54 -6.17 -11.97 5.48
C VAL A 54 -7.58 -11.41 5.29
N GLY A 55 -8.55 -12.29 5.04
CA GLY A 55 -9.97 -11.96 5.00
C GLY A 55 -10.66 -12.21 6.34
N VAL A 56 -11.98 -12.35 6.29
CA VAL A 56 -12.85 -12.69 7.44
C VAL A 56 -13.50 -14.07 7.24
N THR A 57 -12.69 -15.04 6.84
CA THR A 57 -13.11 -16.42 6.55
C THR A 57 -13.16 -17.28 7.83
N PRO A 58 -13.95 -18.37 7.86
CA PRO A 58 -14.04 -19.24 9.04
C PRO A 58 -12.70 -19.88 9.48
N ASP A 59 -11.77 -20.07 8.53
CA ASP A 59 -10.46 -20.67 8.72
C ASP A 59 -9.34 -19.66 9.04
N ILE A 60 -9.72 -18.44 9.35
CA ILE A 60 -8.78 -17.32 9.52
C ILE A 60 -7.73 -17.61 10.59
N CYS A 61 -8.10 -18.25 11.69
CA CYS A 61 -7.18 -18.56 12.77
C CYS A 61 -6.07 -19.52 12.32
N ASP A 62 -6.42 -20.55 11.56
CA ASP A 62 -5.44 -21.51 11.04
C ASP A 62 -4.46 -20.83 10.08
N ARG A 63 -4.96 -19.92 9.22
CA ARG A 63 -4.13 -19.13 8.33
C ARG A 63 -3.19 -18.20 9.09
N VAL A 64 -3.68 -17.50 10.11
CA VAL A 64 -2.84 -16.61 10.93
C VAL A 64 -1.78 -17.42 11.69
N ASP A 65 -2.11 -18.61 12.20
CA ASP A 65 -1.16 -19.51 12.86
C ASP A 65 0.04 -19.86 11.96
N GLU A 66 -0.24 -20.21 10.68
CA GLU A 66 0.83 -20.53 9.74
C GLU A 66 1.66 -19.29 9.37
N LEU A 67 1.04 -18.11 9.27
CA LEU A 67 1.75 -16.85 9.04
C LEU A 67 2.66 -16.49 10.21
N VAL A 68 2.18 -16.65 11.45
CA VAL A 68 2.98 -16.41 12.66
C VAL A 68 4.14 -17.41 12.79
N LYS A 69 3.89 -18.69 12.50
CA LYS A 69 4.98 -19.70 12.40
C LYS A 69 6.03 -19.32 11.37
N SER A 70 5.61 -18.67 10.27
CA SER A 70 6.48 -18.15 9.22
C SER A 70 7.14 -16.82 9.57
N LYS A 71 6.91 -16.31 10.80
CA LYS A 71 7.50 -15.07 11.34
C LYS A 71 7.06 -13.81 10.57
N VAL A 72 5.77 -13.72 10.26
CA VAL A 72 5.17 -12.48 9.77
C VAL A 72 5.27 -11.39 10.85
N ASP A 73 5.54 -10.15 10.44
CA ASP A 73 5.68 -9.04 11.37
C ASP A 73 4.35 -8.33 11.65
N ALA A 74 3.42 -8.34 10.66
CA ALA A 74 2.08 -7.78 10.84
C ALA A 74 1.03 -8.53 10.01
N ILE A 75 -0.22 -8.50 10.48
CA ILE A 75 -1.39 -8.99 9.74
C ILE A 75 -2.21 -7.80 9.25
N VAL A 76 -2.74 -7.90 8.02
CA VAL A 76 -3.65 -6.90 7.46
C VAL A 76 -5.02 -7.55 7.23
N ILE A 77 -6.01 -7.21 8.05
CA ILE A 77 -7.41 -7.60 7.79
C ILE A 77 -7.93 -6.68 6.69
N ASP A 78 -7.90 -7.18 5.45
CA ASP A 78 -8.20 -6.41 4.24
C ASP A 78 -9.57 -6.77 3.68
N THR A 79 -10.54 -5.86 3.83
CA THR A 79 -11.93 -6.05 3.43
C THR A 79 -12.47 -4.88 2.60
N ALA A 80 -13.55 -5.09 1.88
CA ALA A 80 -14.23 -4.02 1.15
C ALA A 80 -14.91 -3.01 2.09
N HIS A 81 -15.28 -3.44 3.31
CA HIS A 81 -15.89 -2.61 4.35
C HIS A 81 -15.43 -3.05 5.73
N GLY A 82 -14.45 -2.32 6.28
CA GLY A 82 -13.84 -2.64 7.57
C GLY A 82 -14.77 -2.37 8.77
N HIS A 83 -15.65 -1.37 8.69
CA HIS A 83 -16.60 -1.04 9.76
C HIS A 83 -17.73 -2.06 9.80
N SER A 84 -17.40 -3.31 10.05
CA SER A 84 -18.36 -4.41 10.16
C SER A 84 -18.05 -5.29 11.38
N GLU A 85 -19.08 -5.88 11.94
CA GLU A 85 -18.98 -6.72 13.15
C GLU A 85 -18.03 -7.92 12.92
N ASN A 86 -18.02 -8.49 11.73
CA ASN A 86 -17.15 -9.62 11.40
C ASN A 86 -15.66 -9.23 11.40
N VAL A 87 -15.33 -8.03 10.93
CA VAL A 87 -13.95 -7.51 10.97
C VAL A 87 -13.51 -7.30 12.41
N LEU A 88 -14.36 -6.68 13.23
CA LEU A 88 -14.06 -6.43 14.65
C LEU A 88 -13.90 -7.74 15.43
N LYS A 89 -14.76 -8.73 15.17
CA LYS A 89 -14.63 -10.08 15.76
C LYS A 89 -13.34 -10.78 15.33
N THR A 90 -13.02 -10.74 14.04
CA THR A 90 -11.77 -11.33 13.52
C THR A 90 -10.55 -10.68 14.16
N PHE A 91 -10.56 -9.36 14.29
CA PHE A 91 -9.51 -8.62 14.98
C PHE A 91 -9.35 -9.11 16.44
N ALA A 92 -10.46 -9.16 17.19
CA ALA A 92 -10.45 -9.59 18.59
C ALA A 92 -9.89 -11.02 18.74
N MET A 93 -10.31 -11.96 17.89
CA MET A 93 -9.80 -13.34 17.88
C MET A 93 -8.29 -13.41 17.63
N ILE A 94 -7.76 -12.60 16.70
CA ILE A 94 -6.32 -12.57 16.42
C ILE A 94 -5.57 -12.00 17.62
N LYS A 95 -6.00 -10.87 18.18
CA LYS A 95 -5.35 -10.22 19.33
C LYS A 95 -5.44 -11.03 20.63
N GLU A 96 -6.52 -11.78 20.84
CA GLU A 96 -6.63 -12.72 21.97
C GLU A 96 -5.54 -13.80 21.93
N LYS A 97 -5.26 -14.33 20.72
CA LYS A 97 -4.26 -15.38 20.54
C LYS A 97 -2.82 -14.84 20.42
N TYR A 98 -2.66 -13.68 19.80
CA TYR A 98 -1.38 -13.04 19.50
C TYR A 98 -1.39 -11.57 19.89
N PRO A 99 -1.34 -11.24 21.20
CA PRO A 99 -1.49 -9.87 21.69
C PRO A 99 -0.40 -8.92 21.21
N ASP A 100 0.82 -9.42 20.97
CA ASP A 100 1.97 -8.63 20.54
C ASP A 100 2.11 -8.52 19.00
N LEU A 101 1.23 -9.16 18.24
CA LEU A 101 1.25 -9.10 16.78
C LEU A 101 0.56 -7.83 16.30
N ASP A 102 1.23 -7.04 15.47
CA ASP A 102 0.62 -5.86 14.85
C ASP A 102 -0.51 -6.25 13.89
N VAL A 103 -1.68 -5.65 14.06
CA VAL A 103 -2.85 -5.90 13.21
C VAL A 103 -3.40 -4.60 12.64
N ILE A 104 -3.29 -4.50 11.31
CA ILE A 104 -3.85 -3.42 10.52
C ILE A 104 -5.24 -3.83 10.07
N ALA A 105 -6.23 -2.95 10.16
CA ALA A 105 -7.58 -3.27 9.68
C ALA A 105 -8.13 -2.20 8.71
N GLY A 106 -9.01 -2.64 7.80
CA GLY A 106 -9.67 -1.77 6.83
C GLY A 106 -10.45 -2.56 5.77
N ASN A 107 -11.03 -1.85 4.77
CA ASN A 107 -10.94 -0.39 4.61
C ASN A 107 -12.12 0.32 5.29
N VAL A 108 -11.85 1.49 5.79
CA VAL A 108 -12.87 2.44 6.25
C VAL A 108 -12.71 3.78 5.51
N ALA A 109 -13.69 4.67 5.59
CA ALA A 109 -13.66 5.96 4.88
C ALA A 109 -14.30 7.10 5.66
N THR A 110 -14.67 6.88 6.92
CA THR A 110 -15.34 7.86 7.77
C THR A 110 -14.69 7.96 9.13
N LYS A 111 -14.84 9.10 9.81
CA LYS A 111 -14.36 9.30 11.17
C LYS A 111 -14.92 8.25 12.14
N SER A 112 -16.24 7.96 12.04
CA SER A 112 -16.89 6.95 12.91
C SER A 112 -16.37 5.52 12.66
N GLY A 113 -16.14 5.15 11.39
CA GLY A 113 -15.54 3.86 11.05
C GLY A 113 -14.10 3.74 11.56
N THR A 114 -13.33 4.82 11.45
CA THR A 114 -11.97 4.89 12.00
C THR A 114 -11.99 4.77 13.52
N GLN A 115 -12.89 5.50 14.19
CA GLN A 115 -13.02 5.43 15.66
C GLN A 115 -13.38 4.02 16.13
N ALA A 116 -14.30 3.33 15.45
CA ALA A 116 -14.65 1.95 15.79
C ALA A 116 -13.46 0.98 15.69
N MET A 117 -12.55 1.18 14.72
CA MET A 117 -11.30 0.42 14.62
C MET A 117 -10.36 0.73 15.79
N ILE A 118 -10.21 2.02 16.14
CA ILE A 118 -9.37 2.48 17.26
C ILE A 118 -9.89 1.90 18.57
N ASP A 119 -11.21 1.98 18.80
CA ASP A 119 -11.86 1.46 20.02
C ASP A 119 -11.69 -0.07 20.14
N ALA A 120 -11.58 -0.78 19.02
CA ALA A 120 -11.22 -2.19 19.00
C ALA A 120 -9.75 -2.47 19.30
N GLY A 121 -8.86 -1.45 19.23
CA GLY A 121 -7.44 -1.56 19.56
C GLY A 121 -6.53 -1.90 18.37
N VAL A 122 -6.91 -1.56 17.13
CA VAL A 122 -6.06 -1.82 15.96
C VAL A 122 -4.75 -1.02 16.02
N ASP A 123 -3.68 -1.58 15.44
CA ASP A 123 -2.36 -0.93 15.44
C ASP A 123 -2.19 0.06 14.27
N ALA A 124 -3.00 -0.07 13.22
CA ALA A 124 -3.12 0.92 12.13
C ALA A 124 -4.45 0.77 11.38
N VAL A 125 -4.91 1.86 10.73
CA VAL A 125 -6.15 1.86 9.93
C VAL A 125 -5.86 2.08 8.46
N LYS A 126 -6.50 1.28 7.60
CA LYS A 126 -6.41 1.43 6.13
C LYS A 126 -7.66 2.11 5.58
N ILE A 127 -7.46 3.20 4.82
CA ILE A 127 -8.49 4.15 4.41
C ILE A 127 -8.67 4.13 2.90
N GLY A 128 -9.92 3.97 2.47
CA GLY A 128 -10.31 4.08 1.06
C GLY A 128 -11.41 3.13 0.68
N ILE A 129 -12.58 3.68 0.34
CA ILE A 129 -13.71 2.95 -0.22
C ILE A 129 -14.01 3.50 -1.61
N GLY A 130 -13.73 2.70 -2.63
CA GLY A 130 -14.00 3.01 -4.02
C GLY A 130 -13.00 3.91 -4.78
N PRO A 131 -11.82 4.33 -4.27
CA PRO A 131 -10.92 5.21 -5.01
C PRO A 131 -10.03 4.47 -6.04
N GLY A 132 -9.95 3.15 -5.99
CA GLY A 132 -9.08 2.37 -6.88
C GLY A 132 -9.47 2.49 -8.35
N SER A 133 -8.49 2.51 -9.25
CA SER A 133 -8.69 2.67 -10.71
C SER A 133 -9.52 1.54 -11.35
N ILE A 134 -9.53 0.37 -10.70
CA ILE A 134 -10.25 -0.84 -11.15
C ILE A 134 -11.52 -1.09 -10.32
N CYS A 135 -11.87 -0.19 -9.39
CA CYS A 135 -13.01 -0.33 -8.48
C CYS A 135 -14.26 0.29 -9.08
N THR A 136 -15.39 -0.44 -9.02
CA THR A 136 -16.69 0.04 -9.45
C THR A 136 -17.71 0.13 -8.31
N THR A 137 -17.28 -0.03 -7.05
CA THR A 137 -18.15 0.04 -5.87
C THR A 137 -19.00 1.32 -5.84
N ARG A 138 -18.41 2.47 -6.17
CA ARG A 138 -19.13 3.76 -6.20
C ARG A 138 -20.26 3.79 -7.22
N ILE A 139 -20.14 3.05 -8.31
CA ILE A 139 -21.15 2.99 -9.39
C ILE A 139 -22.15 1.86 -9.14
N VAL A 140 -21.67 0.66 -8.77
CA VAL A 140 -22.50 -0.53 -8.60
C VAL A 140 -23.28 -0.50 -7.30
N ALA A 141 -22.64 -0.12 -6.20
CA ALA A 141 -23.24 -0.09 -4.87
C ALA A 141 -23.66 1.33 -4.44
N GLY A 142 -23.20 2.40 -5.11
CA GLY A 142 -23.44 3.78 -4.71
C GLY A 142 -22.68 4.20 -3.44
N ILE A 143 -21.65 3.44 -3.04
CA ILE A 143 -20.90 3.63 -1.78
C ILE A 143 -19.48 4.07 -2.07
N GLY A 144 -19.01 5.06 -1.32
CA GLY A 144 -17.66 5.58 -1.36
C GLY A 144 -17.55 7.00 -0.84
N VAL A 145 -16.32 7.41 -0.53
CA VAL A 145 -15.99 8.77 -0.08
C VAL A 145 -14.82 9.27 -0.92
N PRO A 146 -14.79 10.56 -1.34
CA PRO A 146 -13.61 11.16 -1.97
C PRO A 146 -12.38 10.95 -1.09
N GLN A 147 -11.25 10.51 -1.69
CA GLN A 147 -10.14 9.95 -0.91
C GLN A 147 -9.51 10.96 0.06
N ILE A 148 -9.30 12.21 -0.35
CA ILE A 148 -8.75 13.25 0.55
C ILE A 148 -9.69 13.49 1.73
N THR A 149 -11.00 13.58 1.49
CA THR A 149 -12.00 13.70 2.56
C THR A 149 -11.94 12.51 3.52
N ALA A 150 -11.84 11.29 2.99
CA ALA A 150 -11.73 10.08 3.82
C ALA A 150 -10.48 10.07 4.70
N ILE A 151 -9.33 10.49 4.14
CA ILE A 151 -8.07 10.58 4.89
C ILE A 151 -8.17 11.64 6.00
N MET A 152 -8.68 12.85 5.69
CA MET A 152 -8.84 13.90 6.68
C MET A 152 -9.77 13.48 7.83
N GLN A 153 -10.92 12.87 7.53
CA GLN A 153 -11.84 12.36 8.55
C GLN A 153 -11.21 11.25 9.41
N ALA A 154 -10.43 10.36 8.80
CA ALA A 154 -9.72 9.33 9.52
C ALA A 154 -8.62 9.91 10.41
N TYR A 155 -7.85 10.87 9.91
CA TYR A 155 -6.80 11.55 10.65
C TYR A 155 -7.31 12.24 11.91
N GLU A 156 -8.48 12.88 11.85
CA GLU A 156 -9.09 13.52 13.03
C GLU A 156 -9.28 12.53 14.22
N ALA A 157 -9.64 11.28 13.94
CA ALA A 157 -9.80 10.26 14.96
C ALA A 157 -8.45 9.60 15.33
N ALA A 158 -7.66 9.24 14.31
CA ALA A 158 -6.45 8.44 14.47
C ALA A 158 -5.30 9.22 15.11
N HIS A 159 -5.14 10.50 14.76
CA HIS A 159 -4.07 11.35 15.29
C HIS A 159 -4.13 11.50 16.82
N ALA A 160 -5.33 11.74 17.36
CA ALA A 160 -5.55 11.86 18.80
C ALA A 160 -5.22 10.56 19.56
N ALA A 161 -5.37 9.41 18.91
CA ALA A 161 -5.07 8.09 19.45
C ALA A 161 -3.64 7.61 19.17
N GLY A 162 -2.85 8.35 18.38
CA GLY A 162 -1.52 7.93 17.94
C GLY A 162 -1.52 6.75 16.97
N ILE A 163 -2.64 6.49 16.27
CA ILE A 163 -2.80 5.37 15.36
C ILE A 163 -2.44 5.80 13.92
N PRO A 164 -1.51 5.09 13.23
CA PRO A 164 -1.14 5.40 11.86
C PRO A 164 -2.29 5.19 10.85
N VAL A 165 -2.30 6.03 9.83
CA VAL A 165 -3.27 6.00 8.72
C VAL A 165 -2.59 5.58 7.42
N ILE A 166 -3.12 4.57 6.74
CA ILE A 166 -2.67 4.10 5.43
C ILE A 166 -3.69 4.56 4.38
N ALA A 167 -3.30 5.46 3.48
CA ALA A 167 -4.14 5.91 2.36
C ALA A 167 -4.06 4.89 1.22
N ASP A 168 -5.18 4.20 0.96
CA ASP A 168 -5.25 3.11 -0.01
C ASP A 168 -6.10 3.52 -1.22
N GLY A 169 -5.44 3.65 -2.36
CA GLY A 169 -6.05 3.93 -3.65
C GLY A 169 -6.24 5.42 -3.99
N GLY A 170 -6.62 5.67 -5.25
CA GLY A 170 -6.85 7.02 -5.77
C GLY A 170 -5.60 7.81 -6.15
N ILE A 171 -4.42 7.23 -6.02
CA ILE A 171 -3.12 7.85 -6.32
C ILE A 171 -2.75 7.55 -7.77
N LYS A 172 -2.64 8.58 -8.59
CA LYS A 172 -2.28 8.51 -10.01
C LYS A 172 -0.91 9.11 -10.31
N TYR A 173 -0.53 10.14 -9.59
CA TYR A 173 0.72 10.89 -9.75
C TYR A 173 1.45 11.02 -8.41
N SER A 174 2.74 11.37 -8.47
CA SER A 174 3.53 11.65 -7.27
C SER A 174 2.94 12.78 -6.40
N GLY A 175 2.33 13.79 -7.03
CA GLY A 175 1.62 14.85 -6.32
C GLY A 175 0.44 14.37 -5.48
N ASP A 176 -0.20 13.26 -5.86
CA ASP A 176 -1.29 12.68 -5.05
C ASP A 176 -0.74 12.00 -3.79
N ILE A 177 0.49 11.48 -3.82
CA ILE A 177 1.19 11.00 -2.61
C ILE A 177 1.39 12.16 -1.64
N THR A 178 1.90 13.31 -2.13
CA THR A 178 2.08 14.50 -1.31
C THR A 178 0.75 14.94 -0.68
N LYS A 179 -0.33 14.98 -1.46
CA LYS A 179 -1.67 15.34 -0.96
C LYS A 179 -2.20 14.33 0.06
N ALA A 180 -2.05 13.03 -0.18
CA ALA A 180 -2.51 12.01 0.76
C ALA A 180 -1.78 12.10 2.10
N LEU A 181 -0.45 12.27 2.07
CA LEU A 181 0.35 12.48 3.27
C LEU A 181 -0.02 13.81 3.95
N ALA A 182 -0.12 14.92 3.21
CA ALA A 182 -0.53 16.20 3.76
C ALA A 182 -1.93 16.15 4.42
N ALA A 183 -2.84 15.32 3.91
CA ALA A 183 -4.17 15.13 4.48
C ALA A 183 -4.18 14.32 5.79
N GLY A 184 -3.04 13.77 6.21
CA GLY A 184 -2.89 13.05 7.48
C GLY A 184 -2.55 11.56 7.35
N ALA A 185 -2.29 11.05 6.14
CA ALA A 185 -1.79 9.69 6.00
C ALA A 185 -0.30 9.60 6.41
N ASN A 186 0.09 8.46 6.96
CA ASN A 186 1.49 8.13 7.27
C ASN A 186 2.11 7.28 6.16
N VAL A 187 1.27 6.48 5.48
CA VAL A 187 1.67 5.54 4.42
C VAL A 187 0.68 5.63 3.25
N CYS A 188 1.17 5.45 2.02
CA CYS A 188 0.35 5.34 0.82
C CYS A 188 0.41 3.93 0.24
N MET A 189 -0.76 3.33 -0.03
CA MET A 189 -0.90 2.07 -0.74
C MET A 189 -1.37 2.34 -2.18
N MET A 190 -0.63 1.80 -3.15
CA MET A 190 -0.83 2.08 -4.57
C MET A 190 -0.94 0.77 -5.36
N GLY A 191 -1.97 0.64 -6.19
CA GLY A 191 -2.17 -0.51 -7.08
C GLY A 191 -1.70 -0.21 -8.50
N SER A 192 -2.45 0.63 -9.23
CA SER A 192 -2.24 0.88 -10.66
C SER A 192 -0.86 1.46 -11.00
N LEU A 193 -0.27 2.25 -10.11
CA LEU A 193 1.07 2.80 -10.33
C LEU A 193 2.15 1.72 -10.43
N PHE A 194 1.99 0.61 -9.70
CA PHE A 194 2.93 -0.51 -9.73
C PHE A 194 2.50 -1.66 -10.65
N ALA A 195 1.22 -1.70 -11.08
CA ALA A 195 0.69 -2.82 -11.85
C ALA A 195 1.39 -3.01 -13.21
N GLY A 196 1.97 -1.95 -13.80
CA GLY A 196 2.72 -2.00 -15.05
C GLY A 196 4.20 -2.34 -14.92
N THR A 197 4.72 -2.60 -13.71
CA THR A 197 6.14 -2.85 -13.50
C THR A 197 6.53 -4.31 -13.74
N ASP A 198 7.82 -4.57 -13.92
CA ASP A 198 8.36 -5.92 -14.13
C ASP A 198 8.00 -6.87 -12.97
N GLU A 199 8.06 -6.38 -11.75
CA GLU A 199 7.83 -7.14 -10.52
C GLU A 199 6.36 -7.42 -10.22
N SER A 200 5.42 -6.74 -10.91
CA SER A 200 4.00 -7.02 -10.80
C SER A 200 3.65 -8.41 -11.36
N PRO A 201 2.74 -9.17 -10.73
CA PRO A 201 2.41 -10.54 -11.14
C PRO A 201 1.59 -10.66 -12.42
N GLY A 202 1.05 -9.56 -12.97
CA GLY A 202 0.24 -9.58 -14.19
C GLY A 202 1.03 -10.03 -15.41
N ASP A 203 0.38 -10.78 -16.29
CA ASP A 203 0.96 -11.23 -17.56
C ASP A 203 1.22 -10.07 -18.53
N PHE A 204 2.20 -10.25 -19.41
CA PHE A 204 2.47 -9.30 -20.46
C PHE A 204 1.52 -9.49 -21.65
N GLU A 205 1.00 -8.38 -22.15
CA GLU A 205 0.23 -8.32 -23.39
C GLU A 205 0.87 -7.36 -24.40
N LEU A 206 0.86 -7.75 -25.67
CA LEU A 206 1.19 -6.86 -26.78
C LEU A 206 -0.11 -6.36 -27.42
N TYR A 207 -0.35 -5.05 -27.40
CA TYR A 207 -1.53 -4.44 -27.99
C TYR A 207 -1.15 -3.18 -28.76
N GLN A 208 -1.57 -3.11 -30.02
CA GLN A 208 -1.24 -1.99 -30.94
C GLN A 208 0.26 -1.66 -30.98
N GLY A 209 1.12 -2.68 -30.96
CA GLY A 209 2.58 -2.53 -30.98
C GLY A 209 3.20 -2.06 -29.67
N ARG A 210 2.43 -1.90 -28.59
CA ARG A 210 2.91 -1.49 -27.26
C ARG A 210 2.76 -2.62 -26.25
N LYS A 211 3.66 -2.64 -25.28
CA LYS A 211 3.70 -3.63 -24.17
C LYS A 211 2.82 -3.15 -23.02
N TYR A 212 1.97 -4.03 -22.53
CA TYR A 212 1.09 -3.81 -21.37
C TYR A 212 1.22 -4.95 -20.39
N LYS A 213 0.70 -4.76 -19.17
CA LYS A 213 0.48 -5.82 -18.18
C LYS A 213 -1.01 -5.91 -17.83
N VAL A 214 -1.48 -7.13 -17.67
CA VAL A 214 -2.84 -7.39 -17.17
C VAL A 214 -2.95 -6.93 -15.73
N TYR A 215 -4.03 -6.23 -15.43
CA TYR A 215 -4.34 -5.73 -14.10
C TYR A 215 -5.83 -5.91 -13.80
N ARG A 216 -6.16 -6.49 -12.65
CA ARG A 216 -7.54 -6.74 -12.27
C ARG A 216 -7.84 -6.34 -10.84
N GLY A 217 -9.09 -5.88 -10.60
CA GLY A 217 -9.61 -5.59 -9.28
C GLY A 217 -9.93 -6.86 -8.50
N MET A 218 -9.82 -6.79 -7.17
CA MET A 218 -10.25 -7.85 -6.26
C MET A 218 -11.76 -8.15 -6.40
N GLY A 219 -12.58 -7.15 -6.80
CA GLY A 219 -14.00 -7.29 -7.09
C GLY A 219 -14.32 -7.67 -8.54
N SER A 220 -13.36 -7.98 -9.39
CA SER A 220 -13.60 -8.51 -10.74
C SER A 220 -14.09 -9.96 -10.70
N ILE A 221 -14.79 -10.39 -11.75
CA ILE A 221 -15.33 -11.76 -11.82
C ILE A 221 -14.21 -12.78 -11.64
N ALA A 222 -13.12 -12.66 -12.40
CA ALA A 222 -12.01 -13.62 -12.31
C ALA A 222 -11.33 -13.62 -10.93
N ALA A 223 -11.21 -12.48 -10.25
CA ALA A 223 -10.67 -12.45 -8.89
C ALA A 223 -11.64 -13.10 -7.89
N MET A 224 -12.95 -12.84 -8.01
CA MET A 224 -13.97 -13.43 -7.14
C MET A 224 -14.08 -14.95 -7.32
N GLU A 225 -13.95 -15.46 -8.54
CA GLU A 225 -13.91 -16.90 -8.82
C GLU A 225 -12.65 -17.57 -8.24
N ASN A 226 -11.58 -16.82 -8.09
CA ASN A 226 -10.31 -17.29 -7.54
C ASN A 226 -10.10 -16.98 -6.04
N GLY A 227 -11.18 -16.69 -5.28
CA GLY A 227 -11.15 -16.65 -3.82
C GLY A 227 -11.49 -15.33 -3.16
N SER A 228 -11.72 -14.22 -3.89
CA SER A 228 -12.00 -12.92 -3.27
C SER A 228 -13.48 -12.62 -3.00
N LYS A 229 -14.37 -13.62 -3.09
CA LYS A 229 -15.83 -13.46 -2.87
C LYS A 229 -16.18 -13.02 -1.45
N ASP A 230 -15.47 -13.53 -0.46
CA ASP A 230 -15.62 -13.21 0.96
C ASP A 230 -15.44 -11.72 1.22
N ARG A 231 -14.49 -11.08 0.55
CA ARG A 231 -14.24 -9.64 0.62
C ARG A 231 -15.47 -8.78 0.30
N TYR A 232 -16.35 -9.27 -0.57
CA TYR A 232 -17.57 -8.60 -1.06
C TYR A 232 -18.85 -9.20 -0.52
N PHE A 233 -18.80 -9.94 0.59
CA PHE A 233 -19.96 -10.60 1.23
C PHE A 233 -20.69 -11.59 0.32
N GLN A 234 -20.01 -12.16 -0.68
CA GLN A 234 -20.58 -13.06 -1.69
C GLN A 234 -20.06 -14.50 -1.61
N ALA A 235 -19.51 -14.92 -0.46
CA ALA A 235 -18.93 -16.25 -0.29
C ALA A 235 -19.90 -17.38 -0.70
N ASN A 236 -21.20 -17.24 -0.38
CA ASN A 236 -22.25 -18.21 -0.66
C ASN A 236 -23.14 -17.84 -1.87
N ALA A 237 -22.77 -16.82 -2.64
CA ALA A 237 -23.58 -16.35 -3.76
C ALA A 237 -23.56 -17.36 -4.92
N LYS A 238 -24.76 -17.70 -5.45
CA LYS A 238 -24.89 -18.53 -6.64
C LYS A 238 -24.51 -17.80 -7.93
N LYS A 239 -24.64 -16.49 -7.95
CA LYS A 239 -24.27 -15.61 -9.06
C LYS A 239 -23.56 -14.39 -8.47
N LEU A 240 -22.42 -14.04 -9.04
CA LEU A 240 -21.60 -12.95 -8.57
C LEU A 240 -22.09 -11.60 -9.12
N VAL A 241 -21.99 -10.56 -8.29
CA VAL A 241 -22.17 -9.16 -8.67
C VAL A 241 -20.78 -8.47 -8.52
N PRO A 242 -20.07 -8.23 -9.60
CA PRO A 242 -18.72 -7.67 -9.52
C PRO A 242 -18.73 -6.19 -9.12
N GLU A 243 -17.78 -5.80 -8.31
CA GLU A 243 -17.51 -4.43 -7.90
C GLU A 243 -16.10 -3.97 -8.37
N GLY A 244 -15.61 -4.58 -9.44
CA GLY A 244 -14.33 -4.26 -10.05
C GLY A 244 -14.25 -4.77 -11.48
N VAL A 245 -13.29 -4.23 -12.20
CA VAL A 245 -13.04 -4.57 -13.60
C VAL A 245 -11.67 -5.19 -13.80
N GLU A 246 -11.47 -5.80 -14.95
CA GLU A 246 -10.19 -6.27 -15.47
C GLU A 246 -9.79 -5.39 -16.64
N GLY A 247 -8.51 -5.14 -16.77
CA GLY A 247 -7.96 -4.33 -17.84
C GLY A 247 -6.45 -4.52 -17.97
N ARG A 248 -5.85 -3.64 -18.70
CA ARG A 248 -4.40 -3.59 -18.90
C ARG A 248 -3.87 -2.21 -18.60
N VAL A 249 -2.66 -2.16 -18.09
CA VAL A 249 -1.92 -0.93 -17.82
C VAL A 249 -0.65 -0.91 -18.67
N ALA A 250 -0.23 0.27 -19.09
CA ALA A 250 1.01 0.42 -19.85
C ALA A 250 2.20 -0.13 -19.04
N TYR A 251 3.10 -0.84 -19.71
CA TYR A 251 4.35 -1.28 -19.12
C TYR A 251 5.22 -0.08 -18.75
N LYS A 252 5.80 -0.10 -17.55
CA LYS A 252 6.53 1.03 -16.95
C LYS A 252 7.99 0.74 -16.58
N GLY A 253 8.50 -0.47 -16.89
CA GLY A 253 9.85 -0.87 -16.47
C GLY A 253 9.88 -1.38 -15.02
N THR A 254 10.94 -1.07 -14.28
CA THR A 254 11.17 -1.59 -12.92
C THR A 254 10.38 -0.81 -11.86
N VAL A 255 10.11 -1.47 -10.73
CA VAL A 255 9.60 -0.76 -9.51
C VAL A 255 10.60 0.29 -9.05
N GLU A 256 11.90 0.02 -9.13
CA GLU A 256 12.95 0.95 -8.71
C GLU A 256 12.84 2.30 -9.44
N ASP A 257 12.71 2.28 -10.76
CA ASP A 257 12.57 3.50 -11.58
C ASP A 257 11.27 4.24 -11.24
N THR A 258 10.17 3.49 -11.08
CA THR A 258 8.86 4.05 -10.71
C THR A 258 8.94 4.74 -9.34
N VAL A 259 9.48 4.06 -8.33
CA VAL A 259 9.63 4.61 -6.96
C VAL A 259 10.55 5.83 -6.96
N PHE A 260 11.63 5.81 -7.75
CA PHE A 260 12.53 6.96 -7.86
C PHE A 260 11.78 8.23 -8.29
N GLN A 261 10.92 8.13 -9.33
CA GLN A 261 10.12 9.27 -9.80
C GLN A 261 9.08 9.71 -8.76
N LEU A 262 8.41 8.77 -8.11
CA LEU A 262 7.39 9.05 -7.09
C LEU A 262 7.99 9.77 -5.88
N ILE A 263 9.12 9.29 -5.36
CA ILE A 263 9.84 9.92 -4.23
C ILE A 263 10.41 11.28 -4.63
N GLY A 264 10.88 11.44 -5.87
CA GLY A 264 11.32 12.73 -6.39
C GLY A 264 10.21 13.77 -6.36
N GLY A 265 9.00 13.41 -6.81
CA GLY A 265 7.83 14.28 -6.75
C GLY A 265 7.38 14.59 -5.32
N LEU A 266 7.38 13.60 -4.42
CA LEU A 266 7.08 13.81 -2.99
C LEU A 266 8.06 14.81 -2.35
N ARG A 267 9.36 14.62 -2.57
CA ARG A 267 10.40 15.53 -2.05
C ARG A 267 10.23 16.96 -2.57
N ALA A 268 9.87 17.12 -3.84
CA ALA A 268 9.56 18.43 -4.40
C ALA A 268 8.34 19.05 -3.69
N GLY A 269 7.24 18.30 -3.51
CA GLY A 269 6.05 18.76 -2.79
C GLY A 269 6.35 19.17 -1.35
N MET A 270 7.10 18.36 -0.61
CA MET A 270 7.55 18.69 0.74
C MET A 270 8.42 19.96 0.75
N GLY A 271 9.28 20.12 -0.25
CA GLY A 271 10.11 21.32 -0.40
C GLY A 271 9.28 22.59 -0.62
N TYR A 272 8.24 22.53 -1.46
CA TYR A 272 7.30 23.66 -1.66
C TYR A 272 6.53 24.01 -0.39
N CYS A 273 6.16 23.04 0.42
CA CYS A 273 5.49 23.25 1.71
C CYS A 273 6.47 23.63 2.84
N GLY A 274 7.78 23.64 2.61
CA GLY A 274 8.80 23.89 3.65
C GLY A 274 8.84 22.82 4.74
N ALA A 275 8.36 21.58 4.44
CA ALA A 275 8.27 20.46 5.37
C ALA A 275 9.49 19.54 5.23
N LYS A 276 10.16 19.22 6.35
CA LYS A 276 11.31 18.31 6.41
C LYS A 276 10.90 16.88 6.72
N THR A 277 9.78 16.71 7.40
CA THR A 277 9.22 15.40 7.80
C THR A 277 7.75 15.31 7.37
N ILE A 278 7.16 14.12 7.46
CA ILE A 278 5.73 13.90 7.17
C ILE A 278 4.87 14.63 8.21
N GLU A 279 5.28 14.64 9.48
CA GLU A 279 4.61 15.38 10.54
C GLU A 279 4.57 16.89 10.24
N GLU A 280 5.70 17.46 9.83
CA GLU A 280 5.74 18.86 9.40
C GLU A 280 4.88 19.13 8.16
N LEU A 281 4.71 18.12 7.28
CA LEU A 281 3.83 18.25 6.13
C LEU A 281 2.35 18.28 6.55
N HIS A 282 1.95 17.48 7.55
CA HIS A 282 0.62 17.54 8.15
C HIS A 282 0.29 18.93 8.72
N GLU A 283 1.28 19.56 9.35
CA GLU A 283 1.09 20.85 10.04
C GLU A 283 1.13 22.05 9.08
N LYS A 284 1.95 21.99 8.02
CA LYS A 284 2.26 23.16 7.17
C LYS A 284 1.49 23.21 5.86
N ALA A 285 0.99 22.05 5.40
CA ALA A 285 0.30 22.00 4.11
C ALA A 285 -1.11 22.62 4.21
N GLU A 286 -1.44 23.44 3.23
CA GLU A 286 -2.76 24.01 3.06
C GLU A 286 -3.41 23.48 1.79
N PHE A 287 -4.70 23.12 1.89
CA PHE A 287 -5.49 22.66 0.76
C PHE A 287 -6.38 23.76 0.23
N VAL A 288 -6.46 23.84 -1.09
CA VAL A 288 -7.40 24.72 -1.80
C VAL A 288 -8.36 23.85 -2.59
N GLU A 289 -9.65 24.09 -2.42
CA GLU A 289 -10.67 23.45 -3.24
C GLU A 289 -10.67 24.06 -4.64
N ILE A 290 -10.62 23.21 -5.66
CA ILE A 290 -10.57 23.63 -7.07
C ILE A 290 -11.77 23.13 -7.86
N SER A 291 -12.11 23.86 -8.92
CA SER A 291 -13.11 23.46 -9.90
C SER A 291 -12.53 22.54 -10.99
N ALA A 292 -13.41 21.97 -11.83
CA ALA A 292 -12.97 21.23 -13.01
C ALA A 292 -12.16 22.11 -14.00
N ALA A 293 -12.41 23.41 -14.05
CA ALA A 293 -11.64 24.35 -14.87
C ALA A 293 -10.20 24.50 -14.32
N SER A 294 -10.05 24.65 -13.01
CA SER A 294 -8.72 24.71 -12.37
C SER A 294 -7.98 23.37 -12.46
N LEU A 295 -8.71 22.24 -12.46
CA LEU A 295 -8.08 20.93 -12.70
C LEU A 295 -7.46 20.88 -14.11
N LYS A 296 -8.16 21.39 -15.14
CA LYS A 296 -7.63 21.48 -16.49
C LYS A 296 -6.39 22.39 -16.58
N GLU A 297 -6.44 23.55 -15.89
CA GLU A 297 -5.29 24.47 -15.79
C GLU A 297 -4.07 23.83 -15.10
N SER A 298 -4.30 22.90 -14.17
CA SER A 298 -3.23 22.19 -13.44
C SER A 298 -2.43 21.20 -14.30
N HIS A 299 -2.95 20.82 -15.46
CA HIS A 299 -2.25 20.01 -16.45
C HIS A 299 -1.63 20.90 -17.54
N PRO A 300 -0.60 20.44 -18.27
CA PRO A 300 -0.12 21.14 -19.46
C PRO A 300 -1.29 21.38 -20.43
N HIS A 301 -1.52 22.65 -20.78
CA HIS A 301 -2.61 23.06 -21.67
C HIS A 301 -2.09 24.04 -22.74
N ASP A 302 -2.82 24.18 -23.84
CA ASP A 302 -2.47 25.03 -24.97
C ASP A 302 -1.10 24.73 -25.61
N ILE A 303 -0.62 23.47 -25.46
CA ILE A 303 0.62 22.97 -26.04
C ILE A 303 0.46 21.53 -26.48
N GLN A 304 1.09 21.16 -27.59
CA GLN A 304 1.24 19.77 -27.98
C GLN A 304 2.53 19.20 -27.39
N ILE A 305 2.42 18.17 -26.54
CA ILE A 305 3.58 17.50 -25.95
C ILE A 305 4.28 16.70 -27.06
N THR A 306 5.51 17.06 -27.38
CA THR A 306 6.34 16.38 -28.37
C THR A 306 7.34 15.42 -27.79
N LYS A 307 7.63 15.56 -26.46
CA LYS A 307 8.48 14.66 -25.69
C LYS A 307 7.87 14.48 -24.29
N GLU A 308 7.46 13.26 -24.00
CA GLU A 308 6.89 12.91 -22.69
C GLU A 308 7.96 12.98 -21.59
N ALA A 309 7.53 13.38 -20.38
CA ALA A 309 8.36 13.28 -19.19
C ALA A 309 8.19 11.89 -18.56
N PRO A 310 9.22 11.33 -17.88
CA PRO A 310 9.14 9.98 -17.32
C PRO A 310 8.10 9.84 -16.19
N ASN A 311 7.65 10.96 -15.64
CA ASN A 311 6.70 11.05 -14.51
C ASN A 311 5.36 11.71 -14.90
N TYR A 312 5.15 11.99 -16.16
CA TYR A 312 3.90 12.56 -16.68
C TYR A 312 3.56 12.00 -18.06
N SER A 313 2.39 11.40 -18.18
CA SER A 313 1.79 10.96 -19.44
C SER A 313 0.38 11.53 -19.57
N VAL A 314 -0.02 11.86 -20.77
CA VAL A 314 -1.43 12.18 -21.11
C VAL A 314 -2.14 10.83 -21.31
N GLU A 315 -3.17 10.55 -20.50
CA GLU A 315 -4.05 9.39 -20.68
C GLU A 315 -5.03 9.62 -21.85
#